data_f7987e104e158f9eee338cc1e3bbdac7
#
_entry.id   f7987e104e158f9eee338cc1e3bbdac7
#
_cell.length_a   1.000
_cell.length_b   1.000
_cell.length_c   1.000
_cell.angle_alpha   90.00
_cell.angle_beta   90.00
_cell.angle_gamma   90.00
#
_symmetry.space_group_name_H-M   'P 1'
#
loop_
_entity.id
_entity.type
_entity.pdbx_description
1 polymer ?
#
loop_
_entity_poly.entity_id
_entity_poly.type
_entity_poly.pdbx_seq_one_letter_code
_entity_poly.pdbx_strand_id
1 'polypeptide(L)'
;MQEIKKNSNNELGVTLSLGEQTEDSYKRWKDAGAHRYLLRIETSNPELYAKIHPNNPLHSHTTRLRCLESLQRCGYQTGTGVMIGLPFQTITDLANDLLFLQSMDIDMVGMGPYLEHHATPLYEYRHLLLSLQERLRLSIHM
;
A
#
# COMPACT_ATOMS: atom_id res chain seq x y z
N MET A 1 -21.49 -4.53 3.40
CA MET A 1 -20.93 -4.39 4.75
C MET A 1 -21.97 -4.63 5.84
N GLN A 2 -23.07 -3.91 5.84
CA GLN A 2 -24.13 -4.06 6.87
C GLN A 2 -24.67 -5.50 6.97
N GLU A 3 -24.88 -6.20 5.85
CA GLU A 3 -25.27 -7.61 5.85
C GLU A 3 -24.21 -8.54 6.46
N ILE A 4 -22.92 -8.31 6.14
CA ILE A 4 -21.81 -9.08 6.74
C ILE A 4 -21.83 -8.91 8.26
N LYS A 5 -21.98 -7.67 8.72
CA LYS A 5 -22.05 -7.38 10.16
C LYS A 5 -23.24 -8.02 10.82
N LYS A 6 -24.43 -7.90 10.21
CA LYS A 6 -25.66 -8.50 10.71
C LYS A 6 -25.56 -10.03 10.80
N ASN A 7 -25.04 -10.67 9.74
CA ASN A 7 -24.95 -12.13 9.68
C ASN A 7 -23.86 -12.72 10.58
N SER A 8 -22.92 -11.91 11.02
CA SER A 8 -21.83 -12.30 11.94
C SER A 8 -22.02 -11.80 13.37
N ASN A 9 -23.22 -11.30 13.73
CA ASN A 9 -23.46 -10.67 15.03
C ASN A 9 -22.40 -9.61 15.41
N ASN A 10 -21.89 -8.88 14.43
CA ASN A 10 -20.78 -7.92 14.55
C ASN A 10 -19.39 -8.51 14.92
N GLU A 11 -19.22 -9.81 14.92
CA GLU A 11 -17.95 -10.45 15.29
C GLU A 11 -16.87 -10.33 14.22
N LEU A 12 -17.25 -10.27 12.93
CA LEU A 12 -16.27 -10.16 11.84
C LEU A 12 -15.77 -8.72 11.67
N GLY A 13 -14.44 -8.57 11.66
CA GLY A 13 -13.76 -7.35 11.21
C GLY A 13 -13.79 -7.24 9.68
N VAL A 14 -14.06 -6.02 9.17
CA VAL A 14 -14.04 -5.76 7.72
C VAL A 14 -12.83 -4.90 7.38
N THR A 15 -11.98 -5.40 6.51
CA THR A 15 -10.85 -4.66 5.91
C THR A 15 -11.20 -4.33 4.47
N LEU A 16 -11.07 -3.06 4.08
CA LEU A 16 -11.26 -2.62 2.70
C LEU A 16 -9.91 -2.37 2.02
N SER A 17 -9.87 -2.57 0.70
CA SER A 17 -8.73 -2.22 -0.15
C SER A 17 -9.27 -1.84 -1.53
N LEU A 18 -9.73 -0.60 -1.68
CA LEU A 18 -10.48 -0.10 -2.83
C LEU A 18 -9.80 1.11 -3.50
N GLY A 19 -8.48 1.24 -3.30
CA GLY A 19 -7.68 2.33 -3.87
C GLY A 19 -7.97 3.69 -3.26
N GLU A 20 -7.61 4.74 -3.99
CA GLU A 20 -7.83 6.13 -3.60
C GLU A 20 -9.30 6.50 -3.73
N GLN A 21 -9.83 7.12 -2.69
CA GLN A 21 -11.23 7.56 -2.64
C GLN A 21 -11.34 8.92 -1.96
N THR A 22 -12.53 9.49 -2.01
CA THR A 22 -12.83 10.72 -1.29
C THR A 22 -13.00 10.45 0.22
N GLU A 23 -12.70 11.45 1.05
CA GLU A 23 -12.90 11.37 2.50
C GLU A 23 -14.36 11.04 2.87
N ASP A 24 -15.34 11.58 2.12
CA ASP A 24 -16.76 11.24 2.32
C ASP A 24 -17.05 9.76 2.05
N SER A 25 -16.38 9.14 1.06
CA SER A 25 -16.50 7.71 0.81
C SER A 25 -15.94 6.90 1.98
N TYR A 26 -14.77 7.30 2.48
CA TYR A 26 -14.16 6.67 3.66
C TYR A 26 -15.06 6.76 4.90
N LYS A 27 -15.62 7.95 5.19
CA LYS A 27 -16.56 8.15 6.32
C LYS A 27 -17.78 7.23 6.19
N ARG A 28 -18.44 7.23 5.03
CA ARG A 28 -19.62 6.37 4.79
C ARG A 28 -19.33 4.88 4.99
N TRP A 29 -18.17 4.41 4.56
CA TRP A 29 -17.81 3.00 4.75
C TRP A 29 -17.42 2.69 6.19
N LYS A 30 -16.79 3.62 6.89
CA LYS A 30 -16.52 3.53 8.33
C LYS A 30 -17.82 3.38 9.10
N ASP A 31 -18.79 4.26 8.85
CA ASP A 31 -20.12 4.24 9.47
C ASP A 31 -20.90 2.96 9.15
N ALA A 32 -20.69 2.40 7.96
CA ALA A 32 -21.25 1.10 7.57
C ALA A 32 -20.54 -0.11 8.20
N GLY A 33 -19.53 0.10 9.06
CA GLY A 33 -18.87 -0.94 9.85
C GLY A 33 -17.51 -1.44 9.30
N ALA A 34 -16.87 -0.73 8.37
CA ALA A 34 -15.49 -1.00 8.02
C ALA A 34 -14.54 -0.53 9.13
N HIS A 35 -13.63 -1.39 9.57
CA HIS A 35 -12.69 -1.06 10.66
C HIS A 35 -11.30 -0.72 10.17
N ARG A 36 -10.85 -1.42 9.13
CA ARG A 36 -9.50 -1.36 8.58
C ARG A 36 -9.54 -1.02 7.10
N TYR A 37 -8.52 -0.31 6.65
CA TYR A 37 -8.32 -0.02 5.24
C TYR A 37 -6.87 -0.21 4.87
N LEU A 38 -6.62 -0.98 3.80
CA LEU A 38 -5.29 -1.18 3.25
C LEU A 38 -5.14 -0.38 1.96
N LEU A 39 -4.21 0.56 1.95
CA LEU A 39 -3.85 1.36 0.77
C LEU A 39 -2.33 1.37 0.62
N ARG A 40 -1.80 0.49 -0.22
CA ARG A 40 -0.35 0.31 -0.35
C ARG A 40 0.29 1.50 -1.06
N ILE A 41 1.35 2.04 -0.46
CA ILE A 41 2.16 3.11 -1.07
C ILE A 41 3.14 2.56 -2.12
N GLU A 42 3.55 1.31 -1.98
CA GLU A 42 4.53 0.54 -2.76
C GLU A 42 5.96 1.06 -2.68
N THR A 43 6.17 2.35 -2.54
CA THR A 43 7.44 3.02 -2.19
C THR A 43 7.16 4.43 -1.70
N SER A 44 7.93 4.90 -0.75
CA SER A 44 7.88 6.29 -0.25
C SER A 44 8.61 7.28 -1.17
N ASN A 45 9.47 6.79 -2.08
CA ASN A 45 10.19 7.61 -3.05
C ASN A 45 9.25 8.06 -4.18
N PRO A 46 8.93 9.37 -4.33
CA PRO A 46 8.01 9.86 -5.36
C PRO A 46 8.50 9.62 -6.80
N GLU A 47 9.82 9.61 -7.02
CA GLU A 47 10.39 9.36 -8.36
C GLU A 47 10.25 7.88 -8.75
N LEU A 48 10.50 6.97 -7.82
CA LEU A 48 10.28 5.54 -8.03
C LEU A 48 8.78 5.25 -8.16
N TYR A 49 7.94 5.88 -7.32
CA TYR A 49 6.48 5.77 -7.40
C TYR A 49 5.96 6.13 -8.81
N ALA A 50 6.42 7.24 -9.38
CA ALA A 50 6.02 7.68 -10.72
C ALA A 50 6.42 6.70 -11.84
N LYS A 51 7.47 5.89 -11.63
CA LYS A 51 7.90 4.85 -12.60
C LYS A 51 7.05 3.59 -12.55
N ILE A 52 6.43 3.29 -11.40
CA ILE A 52 5.69 2.03 -11.19
C ILE A 52 4.18 2.18 -11.17
N HIS A 53 3.67 3.41 -11.19
CA HIS A 53 2.24 3.71 -11.20
C HIS A 53 1.81 4.43 -12.49
N PRO A 54 0.52 4.37 -12.84
CA PRO A 54 -0.01 5.16 -13.95
C PRO A 54 0.23 6.66 -13.72
N ASN A 55 0.72 7.35 -14.75
CA ASN A 55 0.98 8.79 -14.67
C ASN A 55 -0.31 9.59 -14.86
N ASN A 56 -1.15 9.65 -13.83
CA ASN A 56 -2.38 10.45 -13.81
C ASN A 56 -2.63 11.03 -12.40
N PRO A 57 -3.44 12.10 -12.28
CA PRO A 57 -3.67 12.77 -10.99
C PRO A 57 -4.29 11.88 -9.90
N LEU A 58 -5.13 10.91 -10.28
CA LEU A 58 -5.79 10.00 -9.32
C LEU A 58 -4.78 9.10 -8.62
N HIS A 59 -3.77 8.62 -9.34
CA HIS A 59 -2.76 7.68 -8.85
C HIS A 59 -1.41 8.35 -8.59
N SER A 60 -1.38 9.67 -8.35
CA SER A 60 -0.14 10.36 -7.97
C SER A 60 0.28 10.01 -6.54
N HIS A 61 1.59 10.05 -6.28
CA HIS A 61 2.16 9.86 -4.93
C HIS A 61 1.50 10.77 -3.89
N THR A 62 1.34 12.06 -4.22
CA THR A 62 0.70 13.03 -3.34
C THR A 62 -0.78 12.67 -3.05
N THR A 63 -1.53 12.21 -4.05
CA THR A 63 -2.91 11.75 -3.85
C THR A 63 -2.95 10.55 -2.93
N ARG A 64 -2.04 9.58 -3.11
CA ARG A 64 -1.93 8.40 -2.27
C ARG A 64 -1.65 8.76 -0.81
N LEU A 65 -0.70 9.68 -0.55
CA LEU A 65 -0.40 10.17 0.79
C LEU A 65 -1.61 10.85 1.45
N ARG A 66 -2.29 11.75 0.73
CA ARG A 66 -3.52 12.40 1.23
C ARG A 66 -4.61 11.39 1.58
N CYS A 67 -4.73 10.32 0.82
CA CYS A 67 -5.69 9.25 1.12
C CYS A 67 -5.32 8.50 2.40
N LEU A 68 -4.03 8.18 2.63
CA LEU A 68 -3.57 7.56 3.88
C LEU A 68 -3.87 8.44 5.08
N GLU A 69 -3.54 9.73 5.02
CA GLU A 69 -3.87 10.70 6.07
C GLU A 69 -5.38 10.83 6.31
N SER A 70 -6.17 10.80 5.22
CA SER A 70 -7.63 10.88 5.31
C SER A 70 -8.22 9.64 5.99
N LEU A 71 -7.68 8.45 5.72
CA LEU A 71 -8.07 7.20 6.38
C LEU A 71 -7.81 7.27 7.89
N GLN A 72 -6.65 7.79 8.31
CA GLN A 72 -6.32 8.00 9.72
C GLN A 72 -7.29 8.99 10.38
N ARG A 73 -7.55 10.15 9.73
CA ARG A 73 -8.54 11.12 10.24
C ARG A 73 -9.95 10.54 10.36
N CYS A 74 -10.32 9.61 9.48
CA CYS A 74 -11.60 8.90 9.56
C CYS A 74 -11.61 7.79 10.63
N GLY A 75 -10.52 7.57 11.36
CA GLY A 75 -10.41 6.60 12.44
C GLY A 75 -10.30 5.15 12.00
N TYR A 76 -9.80 4.88 10.79
CA TYR A 76 -9.46 3.53 10.38
C TYR A 76 -8.19 3.05 11.09
N GLN A 77 -8.12 1.75 11.37
CA GLN A 77 -6.82 1.10 11.44
C GLN A 77 -6.24 1.09 10.02
N THR A 78 -5.25 1.96 9.81
CA THR A 78 -4.73 2.24 8.47
C THR A 78 -3.56 1.34 8.15
N GLY A 79 -3.68 0.61 7.06
CA GLY A 79 -2.62 -0.23 6.53
C GLY A 79 -2.02 0.35 5.27
N THR A 80 -0.71 0.22 5.14
CA THR A 80 0.01 0.44 3.90
C THR A 80 1.06 -0.64 3.68
N GLY A 81 1.91 -0.47 2.70
CA GLY A 81 2.99 -1.42 2.45
C GLY A 81 3.80 -1.07 1.23
N VAL A 82 4.91 -1.79 1.09
CA VAL A 82 5.88 -1.58 0.04
C VAL A 82 6.21 -2.91 -0.66
N MET A 83 6.65 -2.82 -1.91
CA MET A 83 7.26 -3.94 -2.62
C MET A 83 8.77 -3.88 -2.48
N ILE A 84 9.41 -5.04 -2.33
CA ILE A 84 10.85 -5.16 -2.17
C ILE A 84 11.48 -5.72 -3.43
N GLY A 85 12.50 -5.03 -3.94
CA GLY A 85 13.21 -5.41 -5.15
C GLY A 85 12.48 -5.05 -6.44
N LEU A 86 11.81 -3.89 -6.45
CA LEU A 86 11.28 -3.28 -7.67
C LEU A 86 12.40 -2.92 -8.64
N PRO A 87 12.16 -2.88 -9.96
CA PRO A 87 13.07 -2.24 -10.89
C PRO A 87 13.39 -0.81 -10.42
N PHE A 88 14.63 -0.38 -10.52
CA PHE A 88 15.13 0.93 -10.12
C PHE A 88 15.16 1.21 -8.59
N GLN A 89 14.66 0.32 -7.75
CA GLN A 89 14.70 0.48 -6.31
C GLN A 89 16.11 0.28 -5.76
N THR A 90 16.52 1.13 -4.86
CA THR A 90 17.81 1.06 -4.16
C THR A 90 17.63 0.62 -2.70
N ILE A 91 18.72 0.22 -2.05
CA ILE A 91 18.70 -0.07 -0.60
C ILE A 91 18.34 1.19 0.21
N THR A 92 18.73 2.37 -0.28
CA THR A 92 18.34 3.64 0.35
C THR A 92 16.84 3.87 0.28
N ASP A 93 16.18 3.50 -0.82
CA ASP A 93 14.70 3.57 -0.93
C ASP A 93 14.06 2.68 0.12
N LEU A 94 14.52 1.43 0.28
CA LEU A 94 14.00 0.51 1.29
C LEU A 94 14.18 1.05 2.72
N ALA A 95 15.35 1.63 3.04
CA ALA A 95 15.58 2.25 4.33
C ALA A 95 14.63 3.44 4.58
N ASN A 96 14.44 4.29 3.56
CA ASN A 96 13.50 5.40 3.63
C ASN A 96 12.05 4.94 3.73
N ASP A 97 11.68 3.83 3.09
CA ASP A 97 10.37 3.22 3.22
C ASP A 97 10.08 2.81 4.67
N LEU A 98 11.04 2.24 5.40
CA LEU A 98 10.89 1.91 6.83
C LEU A 98 10.69 3.16 7.69
N LEU A 99 11.51 4.20 7.47
CA LEU A 99 11.39 5.48 8.18
C LEU A 99 10.03 6.16 7.88
N PHE A 100 9.57 6.07 6.64
CA PHE A 100 8.25 6.55 6.24
C PHE A 100 7.13 5.83 7.00
N LEU A 101 7.15 4.49 7.02
CA LEU A 101 6.14 3.68 7.73
C LEU A 101 6.07 4.05 9.21
N GLN A 102 7.23 4.26 9.85
CA GLN A 102 7.33 4.72 11.24
C GLN A 102 6.75 6.13 11.41
N SER A 103 7.11 7.07 10.52
CA SER A 103 6.67 8.48 10.63
C SER A 103 5.16 8.65 10.42
N MET A 104 4.54 7.78 9.63
CA MET A 104 3.11 7.78 9.35
C MET A 104 2.28 7.08 10.43
N ASP A 105 2.88 6.51 11.47
CA ASP A 105 2.18 5.78 12.54
C ASP A 105 1.18 4.75 11.98
N ILE A 106 1.66 3.87 11.11
CA ILE A 106 0.83 2.90 10.37
C ILE A 106 0.50 1.69 11.24
N ASP A 107 -0.78 1.33 11.33
CA ASP A 107 -1.28 0.19 12.13
C ASP A 107 -0.96 -1.18 11.53
N MET A 108 -0.90 -1.27 10.20
CA MET A 108 -0.67 -2.54 9.49
C MET A 108 0.30 -2.32 8.34
N VAL A 109 1.37 -3.12 8.31
CA VAL A 109 2.38 -3.06 7.26
C VAL A 109 2.38 -4.35 6.45
N GLY A 110 2.21 -4.24 5.13
CA GLY A 110 2.35 -5.33 4.19
C GLY A 110 3.62 -5.18 3.36
N MET A 111 4.57 -6.08 3.52
CA MET A 111 5.79 -6.12 2.72
C MET A 111 5.96 -7.47 2.06
N GLY A 112 6.58 -7.47 0.88
CA GLY A 112 6.89 -8.70 0.18
C GLY A 112 7.72 -8.46 -1.09
N PRO A 113 8.37 -9.52 -1.61
CA PRO A 113 9.18 -9.42 -2.80
C PRO A 113 8.32 -9.10 -4.02
N TYR A 114 8.81 -8.20 -4.87
CA TYR A 114 8.23 -8.01 -6.18
C TYR A 114 8.42 -9.28 -7.02
N LEU A 115 7.34 -9.75 -7.64
CA LEU A 115 7.37 -10.87 -8.60
C LEU A 115 6.99 -10.32 -9.98
N GLU A 116 7.88 -10.49 -10.93
CA GLU A 116 7.66 -10.07 -12.31
C GLU A 116 6.58 -10.91 -13.00
N HIS A 117 5.75 -10.26 -13.80
CA HIS A 117 4.74 -10.93 -14.60
C HIS A 117 4.74 -10.37 -16.03
N HIS A 118 4.78 -11.27 -17.03
CA HIS A 118 4.93 -10.92 -18.45
C HIS A 118 3.85 -9.99 -19.01
N ALA A 119 2.67 -9.96 -18.40
CA ALA A 119 1.56 -9.09 -18.82
C ALA A 119 1.59 -7.70 -18.16
N THR A 120 2.67 -7.32 -17.47
CA THR A 120 2.80 -6.01 -16.82
C THR A 120 3.84 -5.14 -17.52
N PRO A 121 3.67 -3.80 -17.57
CA PRO A 121 4.68 -2.91 -18.17
C PRO A 121 6.06 -3.04 -17.53
N LEU A 122 6.16 -3.32 -16.25
CA LEU A 122 7.44 -3.47 -15.55
C LEU A 122 8.22 -4.72 -15.97
N TYR A 123 7.63 -5.65 -16.71
CA TYR A 123 8.33 -6.84 -17.18
C TYR A 123 9.50 -6.55 -18.12
N GLU A 124 9.44 -5.44 -18.85
CA GLU A 124 10.56 -5.02 -19.72
C GLU A 124 11.85 -4.73 -18.93
N TYR A 125 11.71 -4.35 -17.64
CA TYR A 125 12.81 -4.01 -16.72
C TYR A 125 13.26 -5.18 -15.86
N ARG A 126 12.82 -6.41 -16.12
CA ARG A 126 13.18 -7.60 -15.32
C ARG A 126 14.69 -7.86 -15.23
N HIS A 127 15.47 -7.39 -16.21
CA HIS A 127 16.92 -7.49 -16.22
C HIS A 127 17.62 -6.63 -15.14
N LEU A 128 16.89 -5.68 -14.53
CA LEU A 128 17.35 -4.83 -13.41
C LEU A 128 17.05 -5.45 -12.04
N LEU A 129 16.29 -6.55 -12.00
CA LEU A 129 15.89 -7.15 -10.74
C LEU A 129 17.04 -7.93 -10.09
N LEU A 130 17.12 -7.83 -8.77
CA LEU A 130 17.85 -8.80 -7.97
C LEU A 130 17.25 -10.19 -8.17
N SER A 131 18.04 -11.24 -7.92
CA SER A 131 17.49 -12.60 -7.92
C SER A 131 16.33 -12.74 -6.92
N LEU A 132 15.40 -13.64 -7.18
CA LEU A 132 14.28 -13.88 -6.26
C LEU A 132 14.78 -14.24 -4.85
N GLN A 133 15.89 -14.97 -4.75
CA GLN A 133 16.47 -15.32 -3.48
C GLN A 133 16.95 -14.11 -2.67
N GLU A 134 17.57 -13.13 -3.34
CA GLU A 134 17.99 -11.87 -2.72
C GLU A 134 16.80 -11.02 -2.28
N ARG A 135 15.77 -10.91 -3.13
CA ARG A 135 14.53 -10.19 -2.81
C ARG A 135 13.82 -10.82 -1.60
N LEU A 136 13.77 -12.15 -1.51
CA LEU A 136 13.22 -12.88 -0.35
C LEU A 136 14.06 -12.62 0.92
N ARG A 137 15.38 -12.66 0.83
CA ARG A 137 16.26 -12.35 1.97
C ARG A 137 16.01 -10.94 2.50
N LEU A 138 15.95 -9.94 1.63
CA LEU A 138 15.65 -8.56 2.02
C LEU A 138 14.28 -8.49 2.72
N SER A 139 13.25 -9.18 2.20
CA SER A 139 11.91 -9.18 2.79
C SER A 139 11.85 -9.81 4.20
N ILE A 140 12.77 -10.69 4.53
CA ILE A 140 12.82 -11.33 5.85
C ILE A 140 13.56 -10.44 6.87
N HIS A 141 14.48 -9.62 6.42
CA HIS A 141 15.33 -8.80 7.29
C HIS A 141 14.85 -7.34 7.47
N MET A 142 13.77 -6.94 6.79
CA MET A 142 13.09 -5.66 7.00
C MET A 142 11.99 -5.78 8.05
#